data_58c53d4ecd8285d958f53c047e52d735
#
_entry.id   58c53d4ecd8285d958f53c047e52d735
#
_cell.length_a   1.000
_cell.length_b   1.000
_cell.length_c   1.000
_cell.angle_alpha   90.00
_cell.angle_beta   90.00
_cell.angle_gamma   90.00
#
_symmetry.space_group_name_H-M   'P 1'
#
loop_
_entity.id
_entity.type
_entity.pdbx_description
1 polymer ?
#
loop_
_entity_poly.entity_id
_entity_poly.type
_entity_poly.pdbx_seq_one_letter_code
_entity_poly.pdbx_strand_id
1 'polypeptide(L)'
;PVIGNTGENTASKAEGNIWKRINFRGIMMTSLPAFIAMALCLACSKIPGCGSLSDVFDTLVNSIPIVICAIAAKQVSGLDEVGVVAGIVAGILAVDGGILGGLIIGILAGVLAYYISVFCFRHNVPGTTVNIASGGLGGLAAGLVGKFLIAPVALWIGNGICSLINMCIDYNALLAGAVAG
;
A
#
# COMPACT_ATOMS: atom_id res chain seq x y z
N PRO A 1 -6.77 -35.48 3.61
CA PRO A 1 -6.87 -35.14 2.21
C PRO A 1 -7.68 -33.86 1.96
N VAL A 2 -7.41 -32.76 2.67
CA VAL A 2 -8.06 -31.45 2.49
C VAL A 2 -7.05 -30.36 2.15
N ILE A 3 -5.79 -30.70 2.00
CA ILE A 3 -4.68 -29.75 1.80
C ILE A 3 -4.55 -29.32 0.33
N GLY A 4 -5.25 -29.99 -0.62
CA GLY A 4 -5.19 -29.68 -2.06
C GLY A 4 -6.07 -28.52 -2.55
N ASN A 5 -7.01 -28.03 -1.73
CA ASN A 5 -8.07 -27.13 -2.21
C ASN A 5 -7.84 -25.63 -1.94
N THR A 6 -6.83 -25.27 -1.17
CA THR A 6 -6.56 -23.85 -0.84
C THR A 6 -5.96 -23.08 -2.01
N GLY A 7 -5.17 -23.72 -2.86
CA GLY A 7 -4.56 -23.11 -4.04
C GLY A 7 -5.56 -22.89 -5.20
N GLU A 8 -6.46 -23.85 -5.42
CA GLU A 8 -7.50 -23.73 -6.47
C GLU A 8 -8.57 -22.67 -6.13
N ASN A 9 -8.94 -22.55 -4.85
CA ASN A 9 -9.92 -21.54 -4.43
C ASN A 9 -9.37 -20.11 -4.50
N THR A 10 -8.06 -19.91 -4.33
CA THR A 10 -7.42 -18.60 -4.53
C THR A 10 -7.29 -18.24 -6.00
N ALA A 11 -6.97 -19.20 -6.86
CA ALA A 11 -6.88 -19.00 -8.30
C ALA A 11 -8.26 -18.72 -8.93
N SER A 12 -9.32 -19.43 -8.51
CA SER A 12 -10.68 -19.21 -9.03
C SER A 12 -11.28 -17.88 -8.60
N LYS A 13 -10.91 -17.36 -7.42
CA LYS A 13 -11.27 -16.01 -7.01
C LYS A 13 -10.51 -14.92 -7.79
N ALA A 14 -9.38 -15.26 -8.37
CA ALA A 14 -8.54 -14.35 -9.13
C ALA A 14 -9.00 -14.15 -10.60
N GLU A 15 -9.89 -15.01 -11.12
CA GLU A 15 -10.39 -14.92 -12.52
C GLU A 15 -11.36 -13.76 -12.82
N GLY A 16 -11.67 -12.92 -11.83
CA GLY A 16 -12.44 -11.68 -12.06
C GLY A 16 -11.56 -10.56 -12.65
N ASN A 17 -12.16 -9.67 -13.46
CA ASN A 17 -11.51 -8.49 -14.01
C ASN A 17 -10.72 -7.70 -12.94
N ILE A 18 -9.38 -7.72 -13.00
CA ILE A 18 -8.48 -7.02 -12.08
C ILE A 18 -8.82 -5.54 -11.97
N TRP A 19 -9.20 -4.93 -13.09
CA TRP A 19 -9.54 -3.52 -13.17
C TRP A 19 -10.77 -3.14 -12.34
N LYS A 20 -11.72 -4.07 -12.12
CA LYS A 20 -12.88 -3.86 -11.24
C LYS A 20 -12.52 -3.97 -9.75
N ARG A 21 -11.37 -4.56 -9.42
CA ARG A 21 -10.89 -4.70 -8.05
C ARG A 21 -10.17 -3.47 -7.52
N ILE A 22 -9.78 -2.56 -8.42
CA ILE A 22 -9.19 -1.28 -8.03
C ILE A 22 -10.29 -0.41 -7.44
N ASN A 23 -10.52 -0.55 -6.14
CA ASN A 23 -11.53 0.18 -5.40
C ASN A 23 -10.84 1.03 -4.32
N PHE A 24 -10.63 2.30 -4.63
CA PHE A 24 -10.00 3.27 -3.71
C PHE A 24 -10.72 3.33 -2.36
N ARG A 25 -12.05 3.29 -2.38
CA ARG A 25 -12.85 3.31 -1.16
C ARG A 25 -12.58 2.09 -0.28
N GLY A 26 -12.45 0.91 -0.86
CA GLY A 26 -12.11 -0.31 -0.13
C GLY A 26 -10.70 -0.27 0.47
N ILE A 27 -9.71 0.21 -0.28
CA ILE A 27 -8.33 0.38 0.18
C ILE A 27 -8.29 1.34 1.37
N MET A 28 -8.93 2.50 1.26
CA MET A 28 -8.97 3.50 2.32
C MET A 28 -9.68 2.99 3.57
N MET A 29 -10.84 2.33 3.42
CA MET A 29 -11.56 1.75 4.57
C MET A 29 -10.75 0.67 5.30
N THR A 30 -10.02 -0.16 4.57
CA THR A 30 -9.19 -1.21 5.17
C THR A 30 -7.96 -0.64 5.87
N SER A 31 -7.53 0.58 5.50
CA SER A 31 -6.41 1.29 6.14
C SER A 31 -6.81 2.00 7.45
N LEU A 32 -8.10 2.21 7.71
CA LEU A 32 -8.59 2.95 8.88
C LEU A 32 -8.04 2.44 10.22
N PRO A 33 -7.93 1.11 10.51
CA PRO A 33 -7.37 0.65 11.76
C PRO A 33 -5.93 1.11 12.00
N ALA A 34 -5.12 1.23 10.94
CA ALA A 34 -3.75 1.73 11.05
C ALA A 34 -3.71 3.22 11.45
N PHE A 35 -4.60 4.03 10.89
CA PHE A 35 -4.74 5.44 11.26
C PHE A 35 -5.24 5.62 12.70
N ILE A 36 -6.17 4.78 13.14
CA ILE A 36 -6.68 4.81 14.53
C ILE A 36 -5.56 4.43 15.52
N ALA A 37 -4.78 3.38 15.22
CA ALA A 37 -3.66 2.99 16.05
C ALA A 37 -2.62 4.11 16.19
N MET A 38 -2.36 4.82 15.10
CA MET A 38 -1.45 5.96 15.06
C MET A 38 -1.99 7.13 15.88
N ALA A 39 -3.28 7.46 15.77
CA ALA A 39 -3.92 8.51 16.55
C ALA A 39 -3.88 8.20 18.06
N LEU A 40 -4.11 6.94 18.44
CA LEU A 40 -3.98 6.49 19.83
C LEU A 40 -2.55 6.62 20.34
N CYS A 41 -1.55 6.25 19.53
CA CYS A 41 -0.15 6.38 19.89
C CYS A 41 0.23 7.86 20.12
N LEU A 42 -0.24 8.75 19.25
CA LEU A 42 -0.06 10.20 19.41
C LEU A 42 -0.72 10.73 20.69
N ALA A 43 -1.95 10.31 20.95
CA ALA A 43 -2.68 10.71 22.15
C ALA A 43 -1.94 10.26 23.43
N CYS A 44 -1.43 9.02 23.46
CA CYS A 44 -0.65 8.49 24.56
C CYS A 44 0.71 9.20 24.73
N SER A 45 1.34 9.66 23.65
CA SER A 45 2.61 10.38 23.70
C SER A 45 2.50 11.75 24.40
N LYS A 46 1.29 12.31 24.49
CA LYS A 46 1.01 13.56 25.20
C LYS A 46 0.91 13.41 26.71
N ILE A 47 0.89 12.17 27.23
CA ILE A 47 0.83 11.90 28.67
C ILE A 47 2.23 12.11 29.26
N PRO A 48 2.38 12.91 30.34
CA PRO A 48 3.66 13.11 30.98
C PRO A 48 4.23 11.77 31.49
N GLY A 49 5.43 11.42 31.04
CA GLY A 49 6.11 10.14 31.32
C GLY A 49 6.18 9.17 30.14
N CYS A 50 5.44 9.39 29.07
CA CYS A 50 5.40 8.52 27.88
C CYS A 50 6.09 9.15 26.65
N GLY A 51 7.11 9.99 26.83
CA GLY A 51 7.82 10.70 25.76
C GLY A 51 8.42 9.77 24.67
N SER A 52 8.82 8.54 25.03
CA SER A 52 9.31 7.55 24.07
C SER A 52 8.27 7.10 23.04
N LEU A 53 6.96 7.34 23.29
CA LEU A 53 5.92 7.04 22.33
C LEU A 53 5.89 8.01 21.14
N SER A 54 6.55 9.17 21.24
CA SER A 54 6.70 10.08 20.08
C SER A 54 7.54 9.44 18.98
N ASP A 55 8.62 8.75 19.34
CA ASP A 55 9.48 8.04 18.36
C ASP A 55 8.73 6.88 17.70
N VAL A 56 7.88 6.20 18.46
CA VAL A 56 7.00 5.15 17.92
C VAL A 56 5.97 5.75 16.96
N PHE A 57 5.39 6.89 17.30
CA PHE A 57 4.47 7.60 16.42
C PHE A 57 5.14 8.00 15.09
N ASP A 58 6.34 8.58 15.14
CA ASP A 58 7.08 8.95 13.92
C ASP A 58 7.40 7.72 13.06
N THR A 59 7.74 6.60 13.69
CA THR A 59 7.96 5.34 12.97
C THR A 59 6.68 4.84 12.31
N LEU A 60 5.54 4.92 12.99
CA LEU A 60 4.24 4.54 12.42
C LEU A 60 3.85 5.45 11.25
N VAL A 61 4.05 6.75 11.36
CA VAL A 61 3.77 7.72 10.29
C VAL A 61 4.59 7.39 9.04
N ASN A 62 5.89 7.13 9.21
CA ASN A 62 6.77 6.76 8.11
C ASN A 62 6.40 5.39 7.49
N SER A 63 5.72 4.54 8.23
CA SER A 63 5.29 3.21 7.77
C SER A 63 3.93 3.21 7.07
N ILE A 64 3.15 4.31 7.11
CA ILE A 64 1.83 4.41 6.47
C ILE A 64 1.89 4.06 4.97
N PRO A 65 2.82 4.57 4.16
CA PRO A 65 2.89 4.23 2.74
C PRO A 65 3.03 2.73 2.50
N ILE A 66 3.77 2.03 3.38
CA ILE A 66 3.97 0.58 3.31
C ILE A 66 2.66 -0.16 3.58
N VAL A 67 1.91 0.26 4.61
CA VAL A 67 0.62 -0.34 4.97
C VAL A 67 -0.39 -0.16 3.84
N ILE A 68 -0.49 1.04 3.29
CA ILE A 68 -1.40 1.34 2.18
C ILE A 68 -1.01 0.54 0.93
N CYS A 69 0.30 0.43 0.64
CA CYS A 69 0.83 -0.35 -0.45
C CYS A 69 0.45 -1.85 -0.32
N ALA A 70 0.62 -2.42 0.87
CA ALA A 70 0.27 -3.81 1.16
C ALA A 70 -1.22 -4.09 0.99
N ILE A 71 -2.07 -3.20 1.49
CA ILE A 71 -3.53 -3.32 1.38
C ILE A 71 -3.98 -3.17 -0.07
N ALA A 72 -3.43 -2.20 -0.80
CA ALA A 72 -3.72 -1.99 -2.21
C ALA A 72 -3.33 -3.20 -3.06
N ALA A 73 -2.12 -3.74 -2.85
CA ALA A 73 -1.64 -4.92 -3.54
C ALA A 73 -2.49 -6.16 -3.25
N LYS A 74 -2.87 -6.39 -2.00
CA LYS A 74 -3.79 -7.46 -1.60
C LYS A 74 -5.12 -7.35 -2.32
N GLN A 75 -5.72 -6.17 -2.31
CA GLN A 75 -7.06 -5.96 -2.87
C GLN A 75 -7.08 -6.10 -4.39
N VAL A 76 -6.06 -5.59 -5.06
CA VAL A 76 -5.95 -5.64 -6.52
C VAL A 76 -5.61 -7.05 -7.01
N SER A 77 -4.61 -7.70 -6.40
CA SER A 77 -4.20 -9.05 -6.79
C SER A 77 -5.30 -10.10 -6.53
N GLY A 78 -6.08 -9.92 -5.47
CA GLY A 78 -7.00 -10.94 -4.98
C GLY A 78 -6.30 -12.18 -4.40
N LEU A 79 -4.98 -12.08 -4.20
CA LEU A 79 -4.13 -13.08 -3.57
C LEU A 79 -3.90 -12.62 -2.12
N ASP A 80 -4.49 -13.33 -1.15
CA ASP A 80 -4.50 -12.85 0.23
C ASP A 80 -3.10 -12.63 0.80
N GLU A 81 -2.29 -13.67 0.91
CA GLU A 81 -0.96 -13.60 1.53
C GLU A 81 0.10 -13.04 0.58
N VAL A 82 0.10 -13.53 -0.64
CA VAL A 82 1.09 -13.18 -1.68
C VAL A 82 1.00 -11.71 -2.07
N GLY A 83 -0.23 -11.20 -2.18
CA GLY A 83 -0.49 -9.78 -2.46
C GLY A 83 0.05 -8.87 -1.36
N VAL A 84 -0.13 -9.25 -0.08
CA VAL A 84 0.40 -8.50 1.06
C VAL A 84 1.93 -8.47 1.03
N VAL A 85 2.57 -9.62 0.82
CA VAL A 85 4.05 -9.70 0.76
C VAL A 85 4.60 -8.86 -0.38
N ALA A 86 4.01 -8.96 -1.58
CA ALA A 86 4.39 -8.13 -2.72
C ALA A 86 4.25 -6.63 -2.42
N GLY A 87 3.15 -6.25 -1.78
CA GLY A 87 2.90 -4.87 -1.38
C GLY A 87 3.85 -4.34 -0.31
N ILE A 88 4.21 -5.16 0.68
CA ILE A 88 5.19 -4.78 1.70
C ILE A 88 6.56 -4.54 1.07
N VAL A 89 7.04 -5.48 0.24
CA VAL A 89 8.34 -5.37 -0.44
C VAL A 89 8.39 -4.13 -1.32
N ALA A 90 7.34 -3.92 -2.12
CA ALA A 90 7.22 -2.76 -2.98
C ALA A 90 7.13 -1.45 -2.18
N GLY A 91 6.38 -1.43 -1.07
CA GLY A 91 6.19 -0.28 -0.21
C GLY A 91 7.46 0.16 0.51
N ILE A 92 8.28 -0.78 0.98
CA ILE A 92 9.57 -0.48 1.61
C ILE A 92 10.51 0.21 0.62
N LEU A 93 10.56 -0.27 -0.63
CA LEU A 93 11.41 0.32 -1.67
C LEU A 93 10.97 1.71 -2.12
N ALA A 94 9.71 2.02 -1.91
CA ALA A 94 9.07 3.23 -2.44
C ALA A 94 8.47 4.13 -1.34
N VAL A 95 8.94 3.99 -0.10
CA VAL A 95 8.47 4.77 1.05
C VAL A 95 8.63 6.28 0.82
N ASP A 96 9.66 6.68 0.09
CA ASP A 96 9.95 8.08 -0.26
C ASP A 96 8.84 8.74 -1.09
N GLY A 97 8.00 7.95 -1.77
CA GLY A 97 6.86 8.45 -2.54
C GLY A 97 5.63 8.87 -1.70
N GLY A 98 5.69 8.69 -0.37
CA GLY A 98 4.61 9.02 0.54
C GLY A 98 3.35 8.17 0.31
N ILE A 99 2.22 8.64 0.81
CA ILE A 99 0.93 7.94 0.77
C ILE A 99 0.46 7.69 -0.67
N LEU A 100 0.56 8.70 -1.54
CA LEU A 100 0.18 8.59 -2.95
C LEU A 100 1.09 7.61 -3.71
N GLY A 101 2.39 7.69 -3.47
CA GLY A 101 3.36 6.74 -4.00
C GLY A 101 3.05 5.31 -3.57
N GLY A 102 2.81 5.09 -2.28
CA GLY A 102 2.43 3.79 -1.73
C GLY A 102 1.17 3.21 -2.36
N LEU A 103 0.15 4.05 -2.59
CA LEU A 103 -1.10 3.61 -3.23
C LEU A 103 -0.87 3.15 -4.68
N ILE A 104 -0.21 3.97 -5.49
CA ILE A 104 0.04 3.68 -6.92
C ILE A 104 0.92 2.44 -7.07
N ILE A 105 1.99 2.38 -6.26
CA ILE A 105 2.93 1.26 -6.27
C ILE A 105 2.26 -0.03 -5.77
N GLY A 106 1.38 0.08 -4.78
CA GLY A 106 0.59 -1.06 -4.29
C GLY A 106 -0.34 -1.63 -5.36
N ILE A 107 -1.00 -0.79 -6.14
CA ILE A 107 -1.79 -1.22 -7.29
C ILE A 107 -0.90 -1.93 -8.32
N LEU A 108 0.24 -1.35 -8.64
CA LEU A 108 1.20 -1.94 -9.58
C LEU A 108 1.74 -3.28 -9.08
N ALA A 109 2.11 -3.36 -7.80
CA ALA A 109 2.56 -4.61 -7.17
C ALA A 109 1.49 -5.70 -7.20
N GLY A 110 0.24 -5.35 -6.93
CA GLY A 110 -0.89 -6.26 -7.03
C GLY A 110 -1.11 -6.81 -8.44
N VAL A 111 -1.05 -5.94 -9.44
CA VAL A 111 -1.17 -6.32 -10.85
C VAL A 111 -0.03 -7.24 -11.27
N LEU A 112 1.22 -6.88 -10.95
CA LEU A 112 2.39 -7.71 -11.28
C LEU A 112 2.35 -9.06 -10.57
N ALA A 113 2.04 -9.09 -9.28
CA ALA A 113 1.92 -10.33 -8.52
C ALA A 113 0.85 -11.26 -9.13
N TYR A 114 -0.28 -10.71 -9.55
CA TYR A 114 -1.32 -11.47 -10.24
C TYR A 114 -0.83 -12.06 -11.57
N TYR A 115 -0.25 -11.25 -12.45
CA TYR A 115 0.24 -11.73 -13.74
C TYR A 115 1.34 -12.80 -13.60
N ILE A 116 2.27 -12.62 -12.67
CA ILE A 116 3.33 -13.59 -12.39
C ILE A 116 2.71 -14.89 -11.87
N SER A 117 1.73 -14.83 -10.97
CA SER A 117 1.02 -16.00 -10.46
C SER A 117 0.33 -16.77 -11.58
N VAL A 118 -0.43 -16.08 -12.43
CA VAL A 118 -1.12 -16.71 -13.57
C VAL A 118 -0.13 -17.34 -14.56
N PHE A 119 0.98 -16.66 -14.83
CA PHE A 119 2.04 -17.18 -15.70
C PHE A 119 2.67 -18.45 -15.13
N CYS A 120 3.00 -18.45 -13.84
CA CYS A 120 3.58 -19.62 -13.16
C CYS A 120 2.60 -20.80 -13.12
N PHE A 121 1.32 -20.57 -12.84
CA PHE A 121 0.31 -21.63 -12.85
C PHE A 121 0.13 -22.25 -14.24
N ARG A 122 0.23 -21.47 -15.31
CA ARG A 122 0.20 -22.01 -16.69
C ARG A 122 1.37 -22.92 -17.02
N HIS A 123 2.49 -22.78 -16.32
CA HIS A 123 3.67 -23.62 -16.50
C HIS A 123 3.75 -24.78 -15.49
N ASN A 124 2.65 -25.11 -14.81
CA ASN A 124 2.57 -26.19 -13.81
C ASN A 124 3.63 -26.07 -12.68
N VAL A 125 3.96 -24.85 -12.28
CA VAL A 125 4.88 -24.59 -11.17
C VAL A 125 4.17 -24.91 -9.85
N PRO A 126 4.82 -25.57 -8.88
CA PRO A 126 4.25 -25.84 -7.55
C PRO A 126 3.81 -24.56 -6.86
N GLY A 127 2.65 -24.60 -6.17
CA GLY A 127 2.02 -23.43 -5.55
C GLY A 127 2.92 -22.65 -4.59
N THR A 128 3.77 -23.33 -3.82
CA THR A 128 4.75 -22.69 -2.93
C THR A 128 5.78 -21.84 -3.68
N THR A 129 6.27 -22.34 -4.81
CA THR A 129 7.22 -21.61 -5.67
C THR A 129 6.53 -20.42 -6.35
N VAL A 130 5.26 -20.59 -6.76
CA VAL A 130 4.44 -19.50 -7.31
C VAL A 130 4.30 -18.36 -6.29
N ASN A 131 4.02 -18.68 -5.03
CA ASN A 131 3.87 -17.68 -3.97
C ASN A 131 5.15 -16.89 -3.73
N ILE A 132 6.31 -17.56 -3.67
CA ILE A 132 7.60 -16.92 -3.51
C ILE A 132 7.96 -16.05 -4.72
N ALA A 133 7.75 -16.57 -5.92
CA ALA A 133 8.05 -15.84 -7.15
C ALA A 133 7.15 -14.62 -7.34
N SER A 134 5.84 -14.78 -7.19
CA SER A 134 4.90 -13.67 -7.39
C SER A 134 4.98 -12.63 -6.28
N GLY A 135 5.12 -13.04 -5.02
CA GLY A 135 5.30 -12.12 -3.90
C GLY A 135 6.64 -11.40 -3.92
N GLY A 136 7.72 -12.17 -4.09
CA GLY A 136 9.09 -11.63 -4.07
C GLY A 136 9.43 -10.84 -5.34
N LEU A 137 9.41 -11.50 -6.51
CA LEU A 137 9.76 -10.84 -7.78
C LEU A 137 8.75 -9.77 -8.19
N GLY A 138 7.45 -10.03 -7.98
CA GLY A 138 6.40 -9.04 -8.26
C GLY A 138 6.55 -7.79 -7.41
N GLY A 139 6.82 -7.96 -6.11
CA GLY A 139 7.06 -6.87 -5.17
C GLY A 139 8.34 -6.10 -5.48
N LEU A 140 9.44 -6.79 -5.78
CA LEU A 140 10.71 -6.15 -6.15
C LEU A 140 10.59 -5.36 -7.46
N ALA A 141 10.00 -5.95 -8.50
CA ALA A 141 9.81 -5.27 -9.78
C ALA A 141 8.94 -4.01 -9.63
N ALA A 142 7.82 -4.12 -8.94
CA ALA A 142 6.95 -2.99 -8.65
C ALA A 142 7.65 -1.92 -7.80
N GLY A 143 8.39 -2.33 -6.77
CA GLY A 143 9.12 -1.44 -5.88
C GLY A 143 10.24 -0.68 -6.60
N LEU A 144 10.99 -1.33 -7.50
CA LEU A 144 12.03 -0.68 -8.30
C LEU A 144 11.41 0.34 -9.26
N VAL A 145 10.36 -0.04 -10.00
CA VAL A 145 9.62 0.91 -10.85
C VAL A 145 9.06 2.05 -10.01
N GLY A 146 8.52 1.73 -8.84
CA GLY A 146 8.00 2.70 -7.88
C GLY A 146 9.05 3.70 -7.44
N LYS A 147 10.23 3.22 -7.04
CA LYS A 147 11.32 4.06 -6.56
C LYS A 147 11.87 5.00 -7.64
N PHE A 148 12.06 4.49 -8.86
CA PHE A 148 12.69 5.26 -9.93
C PHE A 148 11.74 6.15 -10.71
N LEU A 149 10.48 5.73 -10.91
CA LEU A 149 9.50 6.46 -11.71
C LEU A 149 8.44 7.17 -10.86
N ILE A 150 7.84 6.45 -9.91
CA ILE A 150 6.62 6.91 -9.23
C ILE A 150 6.96 7.79 -8.03
N ALA A 151 7.98 7.46 -7.26
CA ALA A 151 8.36 8.24 -6.09
C ALA A 151 8.66 9.72 -6.42
N PRO A 152 9.49 10.06 -7.41
CA PRO A 152 9.76 11.46 -7.75
C PRO A 152 8.51 12.21 -8.24
N VAL A 153 7.64 11.54 -9.00
CA VAL A 153 6.37 12.13 -9.49
C VAL A 153 5.39 12.35 -8.33
N ALA A 154 5.26 11.38 -7.44
CA ALA A 154 4.39 11.48 -6.27
C ALA A 154 4.85 12.58 -5.31
N LEU A 155 6.16 12.72 -5.09
CA LEU A 155 6.73 13.81 -4.29
C LEU A 155 6.47 15.18 -4.93
N TRP A 156 6.60 15.29 -6.25
CA TRP A 156 6.34 16.54 -6.96
C TRP A 156 4.86 16.94 -6.82
N ILE A 157 3.94 16.01 -6.98
CA ILE A 157 2.49 16.24 -6.77
C ILE A 157 2.22 16.59 -5.30
N GLY A 158 2.78 15.84 -4.35
CA GLY A 158 2.62 16.08 -2.92
C GLY A 158 3.11 17.48 -2.51
N ASN A 159 4.27 17.90 -2.99
CA ASN A 159 4.80 19.23 -2.76
C ASN A 159 3.93 20.32 -3.40
N GLY A 160 3.37 20.07 -4.57
CA GLY A 160 2.42 20.98 -5.21
C GLY A 160 1.17 21.18 -4.38
N ILE A 161 0.61 20.11 -3.81
CA ILE A 161 -0.57 20.16 -2.92
C ILE A 161 -0.22 20.91 -1.64
N CYS A 162 0.93 20.64 -1.01
CA CYS A 162 1.38 21.36 0.18
C CYS A 162 1.56 22.85 -0.08
N SER A 163 2.14 23.22 -1.23
CA SER A 163 2.29 24.63 -1.62
C SER A 163 0.94 25.30 -1.84
N LEU A 164 -0.03 24.59 -2.42
CA LEU A 164 -1.39 25.09 -2.60
C LEU A 164 -2.08 25.33 -1.25
N ILE A 165 -1.96 24.37 -0.32
CA ILE A 165 -2.52 24.49 1.03
C ILE A 165 -1.89 25.67 1.78
N ASN A 166 -0.57 25.81 1.73
CA ASN A 166 0.13 26.93 2.37
C ASN A 166 -0.30 28.27 1.79
N MET A 167 -0.45 28.37 0.46
CA MET A 167 -0.97 29.57 -0.19
C MET A 167 -2.41 29.88 0.25
N CYS A 168 -3.26 28.86 0.43
CA CYS A 168 -4.62 29.03 0.93
C CYS A 168 -4.65 29.47 2.39
N ILE A 169 -3.74 28.98 3.23
CA ILE A 169 -3.60 29.39 4.64
C ILE A 169 -3.18 30.86 4.73
N ASP A 170 -2.22 31.27 3.92
CA ASP A 170 -1.73 32.66 3.89
C ASP A 170 -2.79 33.64 3.37
N TYR A 171 -3.70 33.17 2.49
CA TYR A 171 -4.73 34.04 1.92
C TYR A 171 -5.97 34.15 2.78
N ASN A 172 -6.42 33.06 3.42
CA ASN A 172 -7.55 33.08 4.37
C ASN A 172 -7.69 31.71 5.08
N ALA A 173 -7.68 31.72 6.42
CA ALA A 173 -7.83 30.52 7.23
C ALA A 173 -9.16 29.75 6.96
N LEU A 174 -10.20 30.45 6.50
CA LEU A 174 -11.48 29.88 6.11
C LEU A 174 -11.40 29.04 4.83
N LEU A 175 -10.60 29.49 3.84
CA LEU A 175 -10.37 28.74 2.60
C LEU A 175 -9.53 27.48 2.84
N ALA A 176 -8.59 27.55 3.79
CA ALA A 176 -7.78 26.40 4.18
C ALA A 176 -8.64 25.26 4.76
N GLY A 177 -9.65 25.59 5.58
CA GLY A 177 -10.61 24.63 6.11
C GLY A 177 -11.48 23.97 5.03
N ALA A 178 -11.87 24.73 4.00
CA ALA A 178 -12.68 24.21 2.88
C ALA A 178 -11.88 23.29 1.94
N VAL A 179 -10.57 23.48 1.81
CA VAL A 179 -9.68 22.64 0.98
C VAL A 179 -9.22 21.37 1.73
N ALA A 180 -9.13 21.45 3.07
CA ALA A 180 -8.71 20.34 3.92
C ALA A 180 -9.86 19.38 4.32
N GLY A 181 -11.14 19.83 4.19
CA GLY A 181 -12.36 19.05 4.47
C GLY A 181 -12.87 18.36 3.23
#